data_a58cd023270b02805f42057384f9a82f
#
_entry.id   a58cd023270b02805f42057384f9a82f
#
_cell.length_a   1.000
_cell.length_b   1.000
_cell.length_c   1.000
_cell.angle_alpha   90.00
_cell.angle_beta   90.00
_cell.angle_gamma   90.00
#
_symmetry.space_group_name_H-M   'P 1'
#
loop_
_entity.id
_entity.type
_entity.pdbx_description
1 polymer ?
#
loop_
_entity_poly.entity_id
_entity_poly.type
_entity_poly.pdbx_seq_one_letter_code
_entity_poly.pdbx_strand_id
1 'polypeptide(L)'
;MTPAARVIGPFYNVQMTSPTIYAQRRARVAAQLGTGGIAIIPTAPEQQRNRDSHYLYRHDSYFYYLTGFTEPHATLVITAEGEVTLFCQPKDLEREIWDGIRLGPDAAPATLGLSRAFPIGEMAAQMPKLLENRSTVWYPFAIHAGLEGRVDGWLQSVRARVRYGALCPDQQRDLCSILDEMRLVKDAHEQGTMRRASAISARAHIRAMQRSAAMLRAGQEVREFHLDAELLHEFRQHGSQYPAYGSIVAGGANACVLHYRADTALIKDGDLVLIDAGCELDGYASDITRTFPANGLFSGPQRALYDLVLASQDAAVAVTKAGARFVDPHEATVAVLAQGLLDVGLLDKNKVGNAQDVIANRSYFQFYMHRTGHWLGMDVHDCGSYVEPSQVGQISERKDPLSGETIKDRPSRILQPGMVLTIEPGLYVRPAAGVPESFHNIGIRIEDDAIVTETGCELITRGVPVKADEIEALMKA
;
A
#
# COMPACT_ATOMS: atom_id res chain seq x y z
N MET A 1 25.32 -14.43 39.89
CA MET A 1 24.91 -15.00 38.59
C MET A 1 24.22 -13.90 37.82
N THR A 2 24.91 -13.21 36.93
CA THR A 2 24.41 -12.17 36.04
C THR A 2 23.58 -12.83 34.92
N PRO A 3 22.43 -12.31 34.56
CA PRO A 3 21.65 -12.89 33.45
C PRO A 3 22.39 -12.65 32.12
N ALA A 4 22.63 -13.74 31.41
CA ALA A 4 23.25 -13.72 30.09
C ALA A 4 22.47 -12.79 29.14
N ALA A 5 23.16 -11.84 28.54
CA ALA A 5 22.64 -11.01 27.47
C ALA A 5 22.16 -11.91 26.30
N ARG A 6 20.87 -11.90 26.00
CA ARG A 6 20.31 -12.56 24.83
C ARG A 6 20.88 -11.85 23.59
N VAL A 7 21.74 -12.53 22.85
CA VAL A 7 22.09 -12.14 21.48
C VAL A 7 20.88 -12.42 20.63
N ILE A 8 20.14 -11.38 20.32
CA ILE A 8 19.00 -11.41 19.40
C ILE A 8 19.58 -11.28 18.00
N GLY A 9 19.36 -12.26 17.12
CA GLY A 9 19.82 -12.24 15.73
C GLY A 9 19.23 -11.08 14.91
N PRO A 10 19.76 -10.79 13.73
CA PRO A 10 19.45 -9.58 12.94
C PRO A 10 17.98 -9.44 12.50
N PHE A 11 17.15 -10.47 12.62
CA PHE A 11 15.72 -10.44 12.28
C PHE A 11 14.81 -9.97 13.45
N TYR A 12 15.33 -9.78 14.66
CA TYR A 12 14.51 -9.52 15.86
C TYR A 12 14.70 -8.13 16.48
N ASN A 13 15.28 -7.17 15.77
CA ASN A 13 15.35 -5.77 16.23
C ASN A 13 14.09 -4.94 15.89
N VAL A 14 13.00 -5.58 15.52
CA VAL A 14 11.68 -4.96 15.53
C VAL A 14 11.30 -4.75 16.99
N GLN A 15 10.96 -3.54 17.39
CA GLN A 15 10.30 -3.30 18.67
C GLN A 15 9.11 -4.27 18.73
N MET A 16 9.24 -5.35 19.52
CA MET A 16 8.22 -6.38 19.64
C MET A 16 6.93 -5.70 20.01
N THR A 17 6.08 -5.48 19.02
CA THR A 17 4.68 -5.13 19.21
C THR A 17 4.14 -6.06 20.27
N SER A 18 3.42 -5.56 21.26
CA SER A 18 2.90 -6.41 22.32
C SER A 18 2.23 -7.63 21.71
N PRO A 19 2.58 -8.87 22.09
CA PRO A 19 1.92 -10.10 21.60
C PRO A 19 0.41 -10.02 21.68
N THR A 20 -0.09 -9.15 22.54
CA THR A 20 -1.50 -8.85 22.77
C THR A 20 -2.25 -8.36 21.52
N ILE A 21 -1.64 -7.54 20.65
CA ILE A 21 -2.32 -7.02 19.46
C ILE A 21 -2.60 -8.14 18.46
N TYR A 22 -1.59 -8.97 18.17
CA TYR A 22 -1.76 -10.10 17.26
C TYR A 22 -2.74 -11.13 17.83
N ALA A 23 -2.71 -11.37 19.15
CA ALA A 23 -3.68 -12.26 19.82
C ALA A 23 -5.12 -11.72 19.70
N GLN A 24 -5.32 -10.42 19.86
CA GLN A 24 -6.65 -9.79 19.67
C GLN A 24 -7.14 -9.91 18.23
N ARG A 25 -6.26 -9.72 17.23
CA ARG A 25 -6.60 -9.89 15.81
C ARG A 25 -6.99 -11.33 15.50
N ARG A 26 -6.23 -12.32 16.00
CA ARG A 26 -6.57 -13.75 15.86
C ARG A 26 -7.91 -14.10 16.52
N ALA A 27 -8.20 -13.56 17.70
CA ALA A 27 -9.48 -13.75 18.37
C ALA A 27 -10.66 -13.16 17.57
N ARG A 28 -10.47 -12.00 16.92
CA ARG A 28 -11.47 -11.41 16.01
C ARG A 28 -11.75 -12.29 14.80
N VAL A 29 -10.69 -12.91 14.23
CA VAL A 29 -10.87 -13.89 13.15
C VAL A 29 -11.65 -15.11 13.66
N ALA A 30 -11.21 -15.73 14.75
CA ALA A 30 -11.86 -16.90 15.34
C ALA A 30 -13.38 -16.70 15.55
N ALA A 31 -13.77 -15.52 16.07
CA ALA A 31 -15.17 -15.17 16.31
C ALA A 31 -16.02 -15.10 15.03
N GLN A 32 -15.42 -14.94 13.86
CA GLN A 32 -16.11 -14.83 12.56
C GLN A 32 -16.12 -16.11 11.74
N LEU A 33 -15.35 -17.14 12.13
CA LEU A 33 -15.26 -18.40 11.38
C LEU A 33 -16.55 -19.23 11.44
N GLY A 34 -17.43 -18.98 12.40
CA GLY A 34 -18.62 -19.80 12.67
C GLY A 34 -18.27 -21.13 13.34
N THR A 35 -19.28 -21.80 13.89
CA THR A 35 -19.11 -23.07 14.63
C THR A 35 -18.40 -24.14 13.77
N GLY A 36 -17.31 -24.70 14.29
CA GLY A 36 -16.51 -25.71 13.60
C GLY A 36 -15.68 -25.15 12.43
N GLY A 37 -15.58 -23.84 12.30
CA GLY A 37 -14.73 -23.21 11.28
C GLY A 37 -13.23 -23.31 11.62
N ILE A 38 -12.39 -23.40 10.59
CA ILE A 38 -10.95 -23.42 10.69
C ILE A 38 -10.35 -22.58 9.56
N ALA A 39 -9.43 -21.68 9.89
CA ALA A 39 -8.73 -20.81 8.94
C ALA A 39 -7.28 -21.24 8.74
N ILE A 40 -6.81 -21.15 7.50
CA ILE A 40 -5.44 -21.53 7.08
C ILE A 40 -4.83 -20.33 6.36
N ILE A 41 -3.72 -19.79 6.89
CA ILE A 41 -3.07 -18.59 6.39
C ILE A 41 -1.57 -18.87 6.21
N PRO A 42 -1.08 -19.13 5.01
CA PRO A 42 0.36 -19.24 4.76
C PRO A 42 1.03 -17.86 4.69
N THR A 43 2.34 -17.81 4.94
CA THR A 43 3.14 -16.65 4.58
C THR A 43 3.59 -16.71 3.11
N ALA A 44 4.17 -15.63 2.61
CA ALA A 44 4.71 -15.57 1.26
C ALA A 44 5.90 -16.55 1.10
N PRO A 45 6.12 -17.11 -0.09
CA PRO A 45 7.34 -17.85 -0.39
C PRO A 45 8.52 -16.90 -0.60
N GLU A 46 9.76 -17.38 -0.39
CA GLU A 46 10.95 -16.70 -0.87
C GLU A 46 10.97 -16.62 -2.39
N GLN A 47 11.39 -15.47 -2.94
CA GLN A 47 11.42 -15.22 -4.37
C GLN A 47 12.86 -15.24 -4.89
N GLN A 48 13.14 -16.07 -5.89
CA GLN A 48 14.45 -16.08 -6.53
C GLN A 48 14.68 -14.82 -7.37
N ARG A 49 15.83 -14.17 -7.15
CA ARG A 49 16.31 -13.07 -7.98
C ARG A 49 17.10 -13.61 -9.19
N ASN A 50 17.93 -14.62 -8.95
CA ASN A 50 18.68 -15.35 -9.94
C ASN A 50 18.92 -16.79 -9.42
N ARG A 51 19.83 -17.58 -10.06
CA ARG A 51 19.98 -19.04 -9.83
C ARG A 51 20.07 -19.47 -8.37
N ASP A 52 20.88 -18.79 -7.55
CA ASP A 52 21.17 -19.15 -6.15
C ASP A 52 21.02 -17.98 -5.17
N SER A 53 20.48 -16.87 -5.65
CA SER A 53 20.27 -15.64 -4.89
C SER A 53 18.78 -15.29 -4.84
N HIS A 54 18.29 -14.88 -3.67
CA HIS A 54 16.92 -14.47 -3.47
C HIS A 54 16.80 -12.94 -3.37
N TYR A 55 15.61 -12.42 -3.68
CA TYR A 55 15.24 -11.09 -3.25
C TYR A 55 15.16 -11.04 -1.71
N LEU A 56 15.27 -9.85 -1.14
CA LEU A 56 14.99 -9.67 0.27
C LEU A 56 13.59 -10.20 0.57
N TYR A 57 13.50 -11.06 1.59
CA TYR A 57 12.24 -11.70 1.95
C TYR A 57 11.25 -10.69 2.52
N ARG A 58 10.04 -10.69 1.99
CA ARG A 58 8.89 -9.95 2.52
C ARG A 58 7.76 -10.95 2.80
N HIS A 59 7.31 -10.98 4.06
CA HIS A 59 6.20 -11.82 4.51
C HIS A 59 4.88 -11.46 3.81
N ASP A 60 3.90 -12.37 3.84
CA ASP A 60 2.54 -12.08 3.43
C ASP A 60 1.86 -11.13 4.44
N SER A 61 1.07 -10.18 3.94
CA SER A 61 0.44 -9.14 4.76
C SER A 61 -0.63 -9.70 5.70
N TYR A 62 -1.47 -10.65 5.27
CA TYR A 62 -2.46 -11.29 6.14
C TYR A 62 -1.81 -12.11 7.25
N PHE A 63 -0.78 -12.88 6.88
CA PHE A 63 -0.03 -13.68 7.84
C PHE A 63 0.64 -12.82 8.90
N TYR A 64 1.34 -11.76 8.49
CA TYR A 64 2.02 -10.86 9.41
C TYR A 64 1.02 -10.08 10.28
N TYR A 65 -0.09 -9.60 9.72
CA TYR A 65 -1.16 -8.92 10.45
C TYR A 65 -1.67 -9.73 11.65
N LEU A 66 -1.64 -11.07 11.54
CA LEU A 66 -2.11 -11.99 12.56
C LEU A 66 -1.02 -12.52 13.48
N THR A 67 0.27 -12.41 13.12
CA THR A 67 1.36 -13.09 13.82
C THR A 67 2.49 -12.17 14.26
N GLY A 68 2.82 -11.14 13.50
CA GLY A 68 4.08 -10.40 13.62
C GLY A 68 5.32 -11.24 13.32
N PHE A 69 5.15 -12.43 12.74
CA PHE A 69 6.23 -13.37 12.46
C PHE A 69 6.79 -13.15 11.06
N THR A 70 8.11 -13.02 10.95
CA THR A 70 8.78 -12.56 9.72
C THR A 70 9.61 -13.65 9.02
N GLU A 71 9.65 -14.87 9.56
CA GLU A 71 10.40 -15.96 8.90
C GLU A 71 9.60 -16.58 7.75
N PRO A 72 10.27 -16.98 6.66
CA PRO A 72 9.62 -17.70 5.54
C PRO A 72 9.19 -19.12 5.94
N HIS A 73 8.48 -19.78 5.01
CA HIS A 73 8.03 -21.16 5.16
C HIS A 73 7.20 -21.40 6.42
N ALA A 74 6.21 -20.56 6.65
CA ALA A 74 5.29 -20.72 7.78
C ALA A 74 3.83 -20.72 7.33
N THR A 75 2.96 -21.34 8.16
CA THR A 75 1.50 -21.34 7.96
C THR A 75 0.82 -21.26 9.32
N LEU A 76 -0.08 -20.30 9.47
CA LEU A 76 -0.92 -20.13 10.64
C LEU A 76 -2.24 -20.85 10.46
N VAL A 77 -2.74 -21.51 11.51
CA VAL A 77 -4.07 -22.13 11.55
C VAL A 77 -4.80 -21.61 12.77
N ILE A 78 -6.04 -21.14 12.58
CA ILE A 78 -6.91 -20.62 13.65
C ILE A 78 -8.23 -21.36 13.61
N THR A 79 -8.70 -21.85 14.75
CA THR A 79 -10.03 -22.47 14.86
C THR A 79 -11.06 -21.51 15.45
N ALA A 80 -12.33 -21.76 15.22
CA ALA A 80 -13.43 -20.97 15.81
C ALA A 80 -13.42 -20.96 17.35
N GLU A 81 -12.84 -21.99 17.98
CA GLU A 81 -12.68 -22.09 19.43
C GLU A 81 -11.51 -21.25 19.95
N GLY A 82 -10.74 -20.61 19.06
CA GLY A 82 -9.59 -19.77 19.40
C GLY A 82 -8.26 -20.53 19.56
N GLU A 83 -8.21 -21.83 19.21
CA GLU A 83 -6.96 -22.56 19.14
C GLU A 83 -6.11 -22.06 17.96
N VAL A 84 -4.86 -21.74 18.24
CA VAL A 84 -3.93 -21.18 17.24
C VAL A 84 -2.71 -22.08 17.09
N THR A 85 -2.49 -22.58 15.88
CA THR A 85 -1.36 -23.45 15.55
C THR A 85 -0.47 -22.79 14.50
N LEU A 86 0.84 -22.77 14.72
CA LEU A 86 1.82 -22.32 13.73
C LEU A 86 2.63 -23.52 13.22
N PHE A 87 2.75 -23.62 11.91
CA PHE A 87 3.76 -24.45 11.26
C PHE A 87 4.91 -23.53 10.86
N CYS A 88 6.15 -23.81 11.32
CA CYS A 88 7.32 -22.98 11.01
C CYS A 88 8.57 -23.85 10.85
N GLN A 89 9.65 -23.23 10.40
CA GLN A 89 10.92 -23.94 10.25
C GLN A 89 11.46 -24.39 11.64
N PRO A 90 11.94 -25.64 11.76
CA PRO A 90 12.60 -26.09 12.99
C PRO A 90 13.95 -25.39 13.18
N LYS A 91 14.44 -25.41 14.40
CA LYS A 91 15.84 -25.07 14.68
C LYS A 91 16.77 -26.03 13.96
N ASP A 92 17.78 -25.47 13.30
CA ASP A 92 18.79 -26.20 12.54
C ASP A 92 20.13 -25.47 12.70
N LEU A 93 20.99 -25.95 13.59
CA LEU A 93 22.24 -25.29 13.93
C LEU A 93 23.19 -25.12 12.72
N GLU A 94 23.17 -26.04 11.77
CA GLU A 94 23.98 -25.91 10.55
C GLU A 94 23.43 -24.82 9.64
N ARG A 95 22.12 -24.78 9.45
CA ARG A 95 21.45 -23.73 8.66
C ARG A 95 21.53 -22.35 9.33
N GLU A 96 21.42 -22.28 10.65
CA GLU A 96 21.51 -21.02 11.39
C GLU A 96 22.90 -20.33 11.25
N ILE A 97 23.94 -21.08 10.92
CA ILE A 97 25.26 -20.52 10.57
C ILE A 97 25.19 -19.73 9.25
N TRP A 98 24.31 -20.12 8.31
CA TRP A 98 24.20 -19.51 6.99
C TRP A 98 23.08 -18.47 6.91
N ASP A 99 21.93 -18.79 7.45
CA ASP A 99 20.67 -18.06 7.22
C ASP A 99 20.25 -17.22 8.44
N GLY A 100 20.93 -17.36 9.57
CA GLY A 100 20.59 -16.69 10.84
C GLY A 100 19.70 -17.53 11.75
N ILE A 101 19.51 -17.04 12.98
CA ILE A 101 18.80 -17.75 14.05
C ILE A 101 17.31 -17.83 13.73
N ARG A 102 16.72 -19.01 13.87
CA ARG A 102 15.29 -19.28 13.74
C ARG A 102 14.62 -19.35 15.10
N LEU A 103 13.36 -18.92 15.21
CA LEU A 103 12.58 -19.06 16.43
C LEU A 103 12.32 -20.53 16.77
N GLY A 104 11.93 -21.30 15.78
CA GLY A 104 11.59 -22.72 15.90
C GLY A 104 10.27 -22.99 16.60
N PRO A 105 9.68 -24.20 16.41
CA PRO A 105 8.36 -24.54 16.95
C PRO A 105 8.31 -24.63 18.48
N ASP A 106 9.43 -24.92 19.15
CA ASP A 106 9.44 -25.04 20.61
C ASP A 106 9.28 -23.69 21.31
N ALA A 107 9.89 -22.62 20.76
CA ALA A 107 9.82 -21.28 21.33
C ALA A 107 8.62 -20.47 20.83
N ALA A 108 8.08 -20.78 19.64
CA ALA A 108 7.02 -20.02 19.00
C ALA A 108 5.74 -19.85 19.84
N PRO A 109 5.22 -20.87 20.53
CA PRO A 109 4.02 -20.71 21.35
C PRO A 109 4.15 -19.63 22.43
N ALA A 110 5.22 -19.67 23.20
CA ALA A 110 5.44 -18.70 24.27
C ALA A 110 5.76 -17.30 23.73
N THR A 111 6.51 -17.20 22.62
CA THR A 111 6.94 -15.92 22.07
C THR A 111 5.80 -15.19 21.36
N LEU A 112 4.95 -15.92 20.64
CA LEU A 112 3.89 -15.35 19.79
C LEU A 112 2.50 -15.46 20.42
N GLY A 113 2.37 -16.07 21.60
CA GLY A 113 1.08 -16.28 22.27
C GLY A 113 0.19 -17.23 21.49
N LEU A 114 0.68 -18.43 21.15
CA LEU A 114 -0.03 -19.45 20.37
C LEU A 114 -0.36 -20.66 21.24
N SER A 115 -1.34 -21.47 20.84
CA SER A 115 -1.69 -22.71 21.55
C SER A 115 -0.61 -23.79 21.35
N ARG A 116 -0.06 -23.87 20.12
CA ARG A 116 0.99 -24.85 19.76
C ARG A 116 1.71 -24.45 18.48
N ALA A 117 2.86 -25.12 18.22
CA ALA A 117 3.53 -25.04 16.93
C ALA A 117 4.13 -26.40 16.54
N PHE A 118 4.33 -26.60 15.24
CA PHE A 118 4.93 -27.79 14.66
C PHE A 118 6.00 -27.42 13.62
N PRO A 119 6.98 -28.29 13.39
CA PRO A 119 7.84 -28.17 12.22
C PRO A 119 7.03 -28.11 10.92
N ILE A 120 7.40 -27.24 10.00
CA ILE A 120 6.68 -27.10 8.71
C ILE A 120 6.60 -28.42 7.92
N GLY A 121 7.63 -29.26 8.05
CA GLY A 121 7.64 -30.58 7.40
C GLY A 121 6.56 -31.55 7.92
N GLU A 122 5.99 -31.31 9.08
CA GLU A 122 4.88 -32.12 9.62
C GLU A 122 3.50 -31.68 9.13
N MET A 123 3.39 -30.57 8.39
CA MET A 123 2.12 -29.99 8.02
C MET A 123 1.22 -30.98 7.27
N ALA A 124 1.76 -31.79 6.34
CA ALA A 124 0.99 -32.78 5.60
C ALA A 124 0.35 -33.86 6.52
N ALA A 125 1.01 -34.21 7.62
CA ALA A 125 0.51 -35.21 8.56
C ALA A 125 -0.43 -34.63 9.63
N GLN A 126 -0.25 -33.37 10.00
CA GLN A 126 -1.04 -32.73 11.06
C GLN A 126 -2.33 -32.07 10.52
N MET A 127 -2.30 -31.47 9.32
CA MET A 127 -3.45 -30.76 8.76
C MET A 127 -4.71 -31.63 8.65
N PRO A 128 -4.67 -32.89 8.18
CA PRO A 128 -5.86 -33.74 8.18
C PRO A 128 -6.48 -33.95 9.57
N LYS A 129 -5.65 -33.98 10.64
CA LYS A 129 -6.14 -34.11 12.02
C LYS A 129 -6.80 -32.83 12.53
N LEU A 130 -6.29 -31.66 12.10
CA LEU A 130 -6.88 -30.38 12.45
C LEU A 130 -8.18 -30.12 11.70
N LEU A 131 -8.33 -30.67 10.50
CA LEU A 131 -9.51 -30.53 9.64
C LEU A 131 -10.61 -31.53 9.98
N GLU A 132 -10.27 -32.66 10.61
CA GLU A 132 -11.24 -33.68 11.01
C GLU A 132 -12.29 -33.11 11.96
N ASN A 133 -13.56 -33.37 11.69
CA ASN A 133 -14.73 -32.91 12.45
C ASN A 133 -14.95 -31.38 12.41
N ARG A 134 -14.34 -30.68 11.45
CA ARG A 134 -14.64 -29.28 11.13
C ARG A 134 -15.77 -29.21 10.12
N SER A 135 -16.53 -28.09 10.16
CA SER A 135 -17.60 -27.83 9.19
C SER A 135 -17.10 -27.06 7.98
N THR A 136 -16.27 -26.07 8.20
CA THR A 136 -15.88 -25.08 7.17
C THR A 136 -14.38 -24.82 7.20
N VAL A 137 -13.75 -24.84 6.03
CA VAL A 137 -12.35 -24.41 5.85
C VAL A 137 -12.33 -23.03 5.23
N TRP A 138 -11.63 -22.10 5.89
CA TRP A 138 -11.40 -20.74 5.43
C TRP A 138 -9.94 -20.57 5.02
N TYR A 139 -9.69 -20.00 3.86
CA TYR A 139 -8.35 -19.62 3.41
C TYR A 139 -8.42 -18.52 2.34
N PRO A 140 -7.36 -17.73 2.09
CA PRO A 140 -7.35 -16.73 1.04
C PRO A 140 -7.43 -17.41 -0.35
N PHE A 141 -8.54 -17.20 -1.07
CA PHE A 141 -8.72 -17.76 -2.41
C PHE A 141 -7.85 -17.07 -3.44
N ALA A 142 -7.18 -17.82 -4.30
CA ALA A 142 -6.38 -17.34 -5.43
C ALA A 142 -5.23 -16.37 -5.06
N ILE A 143 -4.83 -16.31 -3.79
CA ILE A 143 -3.71 -15.48 -3.32
C ILE A 143 -2.40 -16.28 -3.32
N HIS A 144 -2.43 -17.49 -2.80
CA HIS A 144 -1.23 -18.33 -2.65
C HIS A 144 -1.22 -19.46 -3.64
N ALA A 145 -0.29 -19.44 -4.58
CA ALA A 145 -0.19 -20.47 -5.62
C ALA A 145 -0.16 -21.91 -5.03
N GLY A 146 -1.07 -22.76 -5.49
CA GLY A 146 -1.17 -24.16 -5.09
C GLY A 146 -1.76 -24.41 -3.70
N LEU A 147 -2.29 -23.40 -3.00
CA LEU A 147 -2.94 -23.58 -1.70
C LEU A 147 -4.20 -24.42 -1.84
N GLU A 148 -5.03 -24.14 -2.84
CA GLU A 148 -6.26 -24.89 -3.14
C GLU A 148 -5.98 -26.39 -3.30
N GLY A 149 -4.97 -26.75 -4.09
CA GLY A 149 -4.58 -28.16 -4.29
C GLY A 149 -4.07 -28.82 -3.01
N ARG A 150 -3.39 -28.09 -2.13
CA ARG A 150 -2.98 -28.62 -0.82
C ARG A 150 -4.18 -28.85 0.09
N VAL A 151 -5.12 -27.89 0.14
CA VAL A 151 -6.37 -28.03 0.91
C VAL A 151 -7.15 -29.24 0.44
N ASP A 152 -7.32 -29.42 -0.87
CA ASP A 152 -8.00 -30.59 -1.43
C ASP A 152 -7.31 -31.92 -1.05
N GLY A 153 -5.98 -31.97 -1.07
CA GLY A 153 -5.22 -33.14 -0.65
C GLY A 153 -5.41 -33.49 0.83
N TRP A 154 -5.49 -32.48 1.70
CA TRP A 154 -5.80 -32.68 3.13
C TRP A 154 -7.24 -33.16 3.34
N LEU A 155 -8.20 -32.58 2.63
CA LEU A 155 -9.61 -33.02 2.68
C LEU A 155 -9.77 -34.46 2.17
N GLN A 156 -9.05 -34.86 1.11
CA GLN A 156 -9.02 -36.25 0.65
C GLN A 156 -8.52 -37.21 1.74
N SER A 157 -7.48 -36.79 2.49
CA SER A 157 -6.95 -37.58 3.60
C SER A 157 -7.95 -37.72 4.75
N VAL A 158 -8.77 -36.71 5.02
CA VAL A 158 -9.89 -36.80 5.99
C VAL A 158 -10.98 -37.72 5.46
N ARG A 159 -11.38 -37.61 4.18
CA ARG A 159 -12.40 -38.47 3.54
C ARG A 159 -12.02 -39.95 3.57
N ALA A 160 -10.74 -40.29 3.43
CA ALA A 160 -10.27 -41.66 3.54
C ALA A 160 -10.54 -42.30 4.93
N ARG A 161 -10.76 -41.45 5.97
CA ARG A 161 -11.00 -41.87 7.36
C ARG A 161 -12.48 -41.90 7.75
N VAL A 162 -13.41 -41.52 6.85
CA VAL A 162 -14.86 -41.48 7.13
C VAL A 162 -15.41 -42.82 7.62
N ARG A 163 -14.85 -43.94 7.13
CA ARG A 163 -15.21 -45.31 7.61
C ARG A 163 -14.89 -45.51 9.09
N TYR A 164 -14.01 -44.72 9.66
CA TYR A 164 -13.62 -44.75 11.08
C TYR A 164 -14.28 -43.63 11.90
N GLY A 165 -15.31 -42.95 11.34
CA GLY A 165 -16.12 -41.95 12.02
C GLY A 165 -15.64 -40.53 11.86
N ALA A 166 -14.61 -40.26 11.04
CA ALA A 166 -14.17 -38.90 10.77
C ALA A 166 -15.21 -38.15 9.92
N LEU A 167 -15.50 -36.89 10.29
CA LEU A 167 -16.32 -35.99 9.48
C LEU A 167 -15.39 -35.08 8.70
N CYS A 168 -15.61 -34.97 7.38
CA CYS A 168 -14.87 -34.07 6.52
C CYS A 168 -15.62 -32.75 6.38
N PRO A 169 -14.95 -31.60 6.41
CA PRO A 169 -15.55 -30.31 6.10
C PRO A 169 -16.29 -30.34 4.76
N ASP A 170 -17.46 -29.74 4.71
CA ASP A 170 -18.33 -29.67 3.52
C ASP A 170 -18.40 -28.29 2.89
N GLN A 171 -17.79 -27.27 3.55
CA GLN A 171 -17.73 -25.90 3.06
C GLN A 171 -16.29 -25.40 2.95
N GLN A 172 -16.04 -24.63 1.88
CA GLN A 172 -14.84 -23.81 1.73
C GLN A 172 -15.28 -22.35 1.57
N ARG A 173 -14.59 -21.41 2.23
CA ARG A 173 -14.91 -19.99 2.21
C ARG A 173 -13.67 -19.14 2.06
N ASP A 174 -13.83 -18.00 1.38
CA ASP A 174 -12.76 -17.03 1.21
C ASP A 174 -12.55 -16.22 2.49
N LEU A 175 -11.35 -16.37 3.07
CA LEU A 175 -10.92 -15.66 4.27
C LEU A 175 -10.66 -14.18 4.02
N CYS A 176 -10.38 -13.77 2.78
CA CYS A 176 -10.17 -12.37 2.43
C CYS A 176 -11.35 -11.50 2.82
N SER A 177 -12.58 -12.01 2.70
CA SER A 177 -13.80 -11.29 3.11
C SER A 177 -13.81 -10.84 4.59
N ILE A 178 -13.10 -11.56 5.46
CA ILE A 178 -12.94 -11.21 6.88
C ILE A 178 -11.72 -10.30 7.06
N LEU A 179 -10.58 -10.68 6.48
CA LEU A 179 -9.31 -10.00 6.71
C LEU A 179 -9.27 -8.61 6.08
N ASP A 180 -9.87 -8.42 4.91
CA ASP A 180 -9.95 -7.14 4.22
C ASP A 180 -10.69 -6.10 5.06
N GLU A 181 -11.86 -6.47 5.58
CA GLU A 181 -12.65 -5.59 6.44
C GLU A 181 -11.94 -5.30 7.79
N MET A 182 -11.19 -6.27 8.32
CA MET A 182 -10.39 -6.05 9.52
C MET A 182 -9.21 -5.12 9.31
N ARG A 183 -8.57 -5.16 8.13
CA ARG A 183 -7.41 -4.34 7.77
C ARG A 183 -7.80 -2.95 7.27
N LEU A 184 -9.01 -2.79 6.75
CA LEU A 184 -9.48 -1.52 6.20
C LEU A 184 -9.51 -0.39 7.24
N VAL A 185 -9.93 -0.70 8.48
CA VAL A 185 -9.93 0.26 9.60
C VAL A 185 -8.73 0.00 10.49
N LYS A 186 -7.73 0.88 10.41
CA LYS A 186 -6.44 0.78 11.11
C LYS A 186 -6.61 1.11 12.60
N ASP A 187 -6.12 0.22 13.45
CA ASP A 187 -6.06 0.47 14.88
C ASP A 187 -4.97 1.50 15.26
N ALA A 188 -4.90 1.91 16.52
CA ALA A 188 -3.95 2.93 16.98
C ALA A 188 -2.48 2.54 16.76
N HIS A 189 -2.15 1.23 16.84
CA HIS A 189 -0.80 0.75 16.59
C HIS A 189 -0.43 0.87 15.11
N GLU A 190 -1.32 0.44 14.22
CA GLU A 190 -1.17 0.54 12.76
C GLU A 190 -0.96 2.00 12.35
N GLN A 191 -1.87 2.90 12.79
CA GLN A 191 -1.76 4.33 12.54
C GLN A 191 -0.44 4.93 13.08
N GLY A 192 0.01 4.49 14.26
CA GLY A 192 1.30 4.90 14.83
C GLY A 192 2.48 4.47 13.99
N THR A 193 2.44 3.26 13.42
CA THR A 193 3.48 2.74 12.52
C THR A 193 3.48 3.51 11.19
N MET A 194 2.31 3.75 10.60
CA MET A 194 2.18 4.52 9.35
C MET A 194 2.68 5.96 9.53
N ARG A 195 2.39 6.64 10.65
CA ARG A 195 2.95 7.97 10.92
C ARG A 195 4.48 7.95 10.99
N ARG A 196 5.10 6.90 11.57
CA ARG A 196 6.56 6.78 11.57
C ARG A 196 7.11 6.54 10.16
N ALA A 197 6.50 5.68 9.37
CA ALA A 197 6.87 5.44 7.98
C ALA A 197 6.77 6.73 7.15
N SER A 198 5.66 7.47 7.28
CA SER A 198 5.43 8.75 6.61
C SER A 198 6.47 9.82 7.00
N ALA A 199 6.88 9.86 8.27
CA ALA A 199 7.92 10.78 8.73
C ALA A 199 9.31 10.46 8.13
N ILE A 200 9.63 9.19 7.93
CA ILE A 200 10.86 8.76 7.24
C ILE A 200 10.80 9.18 5.78
N SER A 201 9.69 8.89 5.09
CA SER A 201 9.50 9.21 3.68
C SER A 201 9.50 10.73 3.44
N ALA A 202 8.89 11.52 4.33
CA ALA A 202 8.93 12.97 4.24
C ALA A 202 10.37 13.52 4.28
N ARG A 203 11.23 13.02 5.18
CA ARG A 203 12.65 13.40 5.23
C ARG A 203 13.39 13.00 3.95
N ALA A 204 13.07 11.84 3.39
CA ALA A 204 13.68 11.37 2.15
C ALA A 204 13.37 12.31 0.96
N HIS A 205 12.12 12.76 0.84
CA HIS A 205 11.74 13.76 -0.18
C HIS A 205 12.45 15.09 0.03
N ILE A 206 12.51 15.60 1.26
CA ILE A 206 13.27 16.83 1.58
C ILE A 206 14.73 16.70 1.17
N ARG A 207 15.36 15.57 1.50
CA ARG A 207 16.75 15.28 1.14
C ARG A 207 16.96 15.26 -0.38
N ALA A 208 16.06 14.60 -1.14
CA ALA A 208 16.14 14.56 -2.59
C ALA A 208 15.98 15.96 -3.23
N MET A 209 15.03 16.79 -2.75
CA MET A 209 14.84 18.16 -3.20
C MET A 209 16.10 19.02 -2.98
N GLN A 210 16.64 19.00 -1.77
CA GLN A 210 17.86 19.77 -1.43
C GLN A 210 19.08 19.29 -2.24
N ARG A 211 19.20 17.97 -2.42
CA ARG A 211 20.30 17.37 -3.19
C ARG A 211 20.26 17.77 -4.67
N SER A 212 19.09 17.75 -5.29
CA SER A 212 18.88 18.17 -6.67
C SER A 212 19.42 19.60 -6.91
N ALA A 213 18.93 20.55 -6.13
CA ALA A 213 19.34 21.94 -6.24
C ALA A 213 20.84 22.14 -5.93
N ALA A 214 21.36 21.46 -4.91
CA ALA A 214 22.79 21.56 -4.54
C ALA A 214 23.71 21.05 -5.65
N MET A 215 23.38 19.94 -6.29
CA MET A 215 24.16 19.37 -7.40
C MET A 215 24.14 20.31 -8.61
N LEU A 216 22.99 20.86 -9.00
CA LEU A 216 22.89 21.79 -10.12
C LEU A 216 23.67 23.08 -9.84
N ARG A 217 23.56 23.67 -8.62
CA ARG A 217 24.36 24.85 -8.22
C ARG A 217 25.86 24.59 -8.29
N ALA A 218 26.29 23.36 -8.01
CA ALA A 218 27.70 22.95 -8.11
C ALA A 218 28.15 22.62 -9.55
N GLY A 219 27.29 22.77 -10.56
CA GLY A 219 27.55 22.41 -11.94
C GLY A 219 27.71 20.90 -12.17
N GLN A 220 27.17 20.08 -11.28
CA GLN A 220 27.21 18.63 -11.39
C GLN A 220 26.05 18.11 -12.24
N GLU A 221 26.27 17.00 -12.93
CA GLU A 221 25.22 16.28 -13.62
C GLU A 221 24.25 15.65 -12.61
N VAL A 222 22.95 15.87 -12.79
CA VAL A 222 21.88 15.25 -11.98
C VAL A 222 21.15 14.25 -12.86
N ARG A 223 21.04 13.01 -12.38
CA ARG A 223 20.21 11.96 -12.99
C ARG A 223 19.19 11.45 -11.99
N GLU A 224 18.13 10.84 -12.51
CA GLU A 224 17.02 10.31 -11.72
C GLU A 224 17.52 9.35 -10.63
N PHE A 225 18.43 8.42 -10.94
CA PHE A 225 18.99 7.48 -9.96
C PHE A 225 19.81 8.16 -8.84
N HIS A 226 20.34 9.36 -9.05
CA HIS A 226 21.01 10.08 -7.96
C HIS A 226 20.02 10.45 -6.86
N LEU A 227 18.80 10.86 -7.25
CA LEU A 227 17.76 11.21 -6.30
C LEU A 227 17.11 9.98 -5.66
N ASP A 228 16.94 8.88 -6.43
CA ASP A 228 16.50 7.59 -5.88
C ASP A 228 17.47 7.05 -4.82
N ALA A 229 18.78 7.18 -5.07
CA ALA A 229 19.80 6.80 -4.08
C ALA A 229 19.68 7.60 -2.76
N GLU A 230 19.32 8.88 -2.83
CA GLU A 230 19.09 9.70 -1.62
C GLU A 230 17.83 9.27 -0.86
N LEU A 231 16.76 8.87 -1.58
CA LEU A 231 15.55 8.31 -0.98
C LEU A 231 15.86 7.00 -0.24
N LEU A 232 16.49 6.04 -0.92
CA LEU A 232 16.85 4.74 -0.35
C LEU A 232 17.80 4.88 0.84
N HIS A 233 18.78 5.81 0.77
CA HIS A 233 19.67 6.11 1.89
C HIS A 233 18.88 6.52 3.13
N GLU A 234 17.96 7.48 3.00
CA GLU A 234 17.17 8.00 4.11
C GLU A 234 16.26 6.92 4.70
N PHE A 235 15.59 6.12 3.86
CA PHE A 235 14.77 5.00 4.30
C PHE A 235 15.59 4.04 5.18
N ARG A 236 16.74 3.57 4.67
CA ARG A 236 17.59 2.60 5.38
C ARG A 236 18.25 3.19 6.62
N GLN A 237 18.65 4.45 6.60
CA GLN A 237 19.26 5.14 7.75
C GLN A 237 18.32 5.20 8.96
N HIS A 238 17.00 5.19 8.71
CA HIS A 238 15.98 5.30 9.76
C HIS A 238 15.25 3.99 10.05
N GLY A 239 15.78 2.86 9.59
CA GLY A 239 15.30 1.52 9.97
C GLY A 239 14.17 0.96 9.11
N SER A 240 13.75 1.64 8.04
CA SER A 240 12.85 1.02 7.06
C SER A 240 13.53 -0.19 6.43
N GLN A 241 12.80 -1.29 6.32
CA GLN A 241 13.31 -2.53 5.72
C GLN A 241 13.39 -2.43 4.20
N TYR A 242 12.36 -1.81 3.60
CA TYR A 242 12.15 -1.75 2.14
C TYR A 242 11.57 -0.41 1.72
N PRO A 243 11.73 0.03 0.45
CA PRO A 243 10.73 0.89 -0.16
C PRO A 243 9.41 0.13 -0.24
N ALA A 244 8.28 0.81 -0.01
CA ALA A 244 6.95 0.20 -0.08
C ALA A 244 6.60 -0.27 -1.51
N TYR A 245 7.18 0.40 -2.49
CA TYR A 245 7.09 0.11 -3.93
C TYR A 245 8.34 0.63 -4.63
N GLY A 246 8.51 0.28 -5.90
CA GLY A 246 9.63 0.83 -6.69
C GLY A 246 9.44 2.32 -6.89
N SER A 247 10.36 3.14 -6.36
CA SER A 247 10.30 4.60 -6.45
C SER A 247 10.15 5.06 -7.91
N ILE A 248 9.35 6.09 -8.11
CA ILE A 248 9.24 6.82 -9.37
C ILE A 248 10.02 8.12 -9.20
N VAL A 249 11.07 8.29 -9.98
CA VAL A 249 11.83 9.54 -10.05
C VAL A 249 11.85 9.97 -11.51
N ALA A 250 11.08 10.97 -11.86
CA ALA A 250 10.79 11.34 -13.24
C ALA A 250 11.14 12.81 -13.51
N GLY A 251 12.18 13.06 -14.30
CA GLY A 251 12.62 14.39 -14.71
C GLY A 251 11.96 14.86 -16.01
N GLY A 252 11.52 16.13 -16.06
CA GLY A 252 10.97 16.76 -17.26
C GLY A 252 9.79 15.99 -17.86
N ALA A 253 9.86 15.64 -19.14
CA ALA A 253 8.79 14.93 -19.86
C ALA A 253 8.43 13.55 -19.27
N ASN A 254 9.37 12.91 -18.58
CA ASN A 254 9.13 11.61 -17.94
C ASN A 254 8.06 11.69 -16.86
N ALA A 255 7.89 12.84 -16.22
CA ALA A 255 6.82 13.10 -15.26
C ALA A 255 5.40 12.93 -15.83
N CYS A 256 5.24 12.92 -17.16
CA CYS A 256 3.98 12.60 -17.83
C CYS A 256 3.74 11.09 -18.02
N VAL A 257 4.61 10.22 -17.48
CA VAL A 257 4.44 8.76 -17.48
C VAL A 257 4.09 8.33 -16.05
N LEU A 258 2.87 7.89 -15.80
CA LEU A 258 2.32 7.69 -14.46
C LEU A 258 3.17 6.73 -13.59
N HIS A 259 3.59 5.60 -14.13
CA HIS A 259 4.46 4.62 -13.46
C HIS A 259 5.81 4.52 -14.18
N TYR A 260 6.52 5.65 -14.27
CA TYR A 260 7.85 5.71 -14.86
C TYR A 260 8.87 4.83 -14.09
N ARG A 261 9.72 4.09 -14.81
CA ARG A 261 10.61 3.08 -14.20
C ARG A 261 12.07 3.11 -14.66
N ALA A 262 12.41 3.93 -15.66
CA ALA A 262 13.74 3.86 -16.28
C ALA A 262 14.86 4.42 -15.41
N ASP A 263 14.60 5.42 -14.57
CA ASP A 263 15.46 6.04 -13.56
C ASP A 263 16.85 6.56 -14.03
N THR A 264 17.10 6.64 -15.32
CA THR A 264 18.45 6.92 -15.88
C THR A 264 18.57 8.27 -16.57
N ALA A 265 17.48 8.99 -16.78
CA ALA A 265 17.48 10.22 -17.55
C ALA A 265 18.25 11.36 -16.84
N LEU A 266 18.83 12.24 -17.66
CA LEU A 266 19.44 13.48 -17.21
C LEU A 266 18.34 14.47 -16.84
N ILE A 267 18.40 15.01 -15.63
CA ILE A 267 17.56 16.10 -15.15
C ILE A 267 18.25 17.41 -15.48
N LYS A 268 17.59 18.26 -16.27
CA LYS A 268 18.13 19.54 -16.73
C LYS A 268 17.76 20.67 -15.80
N ASP A 269 18.53 21.74 -15.83
CA ASP A 269 18.14 23.01 -15.20
C ASP A 269 16.80 23.49 -15.77
N GLY A 270 15.86 23.80 -14.87
CA GLY A 270 14.51 24.21 -15.23
C GLY A 270 13.50 23.06 -15.46
N ASP A 271 13.90 21.80 -15.45
CA ASP A 271 12.98 20.66 -15.44
C ASP A 271 12.19 20.60 -14.11
N LEU A 272 10.96 20.14 -14.18
CA LEU A 272 10.29 19.60 -12.99
C LEU A 272 10.76 18.18 -12.73
N VAL A 273 10.87 17.82 -11.48
CA VAL A 273 11.10 16.45 -11.01
C VAL A 273 9.88 16.01 -10.21
N LEU A 274 9.23 14.96 -10.68
CA LEU A 274 8.17 14.26 -9.95
C LEU A 274 8.81 13.07 -9.25
N ILE A 275 8.74 13.04 -7.93
CA ILE A 275 9.11 11.88 -7.11
C ILE A 275 7.85 11.33 -6.45
N ASP A 276 7.62 10.04 -6.67
CA ASP A 276 6.59 9.25 -6.01
C ASP A 276 7.29 8.07 -5.34
N ALA A 277 7.42 8.17 -4.02
CA ALA A 277 8.24 7.25 -3.23
C ALA A 277 7.79 7.22 -1.77
N GLY A 278 7.68 6.03 -1.23
CA GLY A 278 7.41 5.78 0.16
C GLY A 278 8.19 4.59 0.71
N CYS A 279 8.44 4.57 2.01
CA CYS A 279 9.09 3.44 2.67
C CYS A 279 8.08 2.48 3.29
N GLU A 280 8.48 1.22 3.43
CA GLU A 280 7.80 0.24 4.28
C GLU A 280 8.52 0.17 5.64
N LEU A 281 7.78 0.36 6.72
CA LEU A 281 8.28 0.21 8.09
C LEU A 281 7.39 -0.79 8.84
N ASP A 282 8.00 -1.85 9.38
CA ASP A 282 7.28 -2.88 10.14
C ASP A 282 6.05 -3.44 9.39
N GLY A 283 6.19 -3.60 8.05
CA GLY A 283 5.15 -4.12 7.17
C GLY A 283 4.07 -3.09 6.77
N TYR A 284 4.21 -1.80 7.10
CA TYR A 284 3.26 -0.75 6.70
C TYR A 284 3.90 0.25 5.74
N ALA A 285 3.18 0.54 4.66
CA ALA A 285 3.58 1.47 3.63
C ALA A 285 3.32 2.93 4.04
N SER A 286 4.07 3.83 3.43
CA SER A 286 3.71 5.25 3.22
C SER A 286 3.77 5.53 1.73
N ASP A 287 3.04 6.55 1.29
CA ASP A 287 2.93 6.94 -0.10
C ASP A 287 2.97 8.46 -0.26
N ILE A 288 3.97 8.98 -0.93
CA ILE A 288 4.16 10.41 -1.10
C ILE A 288 4.56 10.74 -2.53
N THR A 289 3.78 11.57 -3.18
CA THR A 289 4.27 12.24 -4.39
C THR A 289 4.52 13.72 -4.13
N ARG A 290 5.68 14.20 -4.56
CA ARG A 290 6.00 15.62 -4.67
C ARG A 290 6.58 15.93 -6.04
N THR A 291 6.16 17.07 -6.59
CA THR A 291 6.75 17.63 -7.82
C THR A 291 7.42 18.95 -7.47
N PHE A 292 8.65 19.13 -7.90
CA PHE A 292 9.45 20.32 -7.60
C PHE A 292 10.37 20.69 -8.77
N PRO A 293 10.76 21.96 -8.94
CA PRO A 293 11.74 22.35 -9.98
C PRO A 293 13.13 21.90 -9.56
N ALA A 294 13.86 21.24 -10.45
CA ALA A 294 15.19 20.68 -10.20
C ALA A 294 16.18 21.72 -9.60
N ASN A 295 16.09 22.97 -10.05
CA ASN A 295 16.92 24.09 -9.61
C ASN A 295 16.35 24.88 -8.42
N GLY A 296 15.14 24.55 -7.95
CA GLY A 296 14.45 25.22 -6.85
C GLY A 296 13.66 26.48 -7.25
N LEU A 297 13.34 26.68 -8.54
CA LEU A 297 12.55 27.84 -9.02
C LEU A 297 11.51 27.38 -10.04
N PHE A 298 10.21 27.55 -9.72
CA PHE A 298 9.13 27.29 -10.66
C PHE A 298 9.09 28.35 -11.77
N SER A 299 8.97 27.93 -13.03
CA SER A 299 8.59 28.86 -14.13
C SER A 299 7.10 29.24 -14.02
N GLY A 300 6.69 30.31 -14.71
CA GLY A 300 5.29 30.76 -14.69
C GLY A 300 4.28 29.66 -15.06
N PRO A 301 4.45 28.94 -16.18
CA PRO A 301 3.56 27.83 -16.56
C PRO A 301 3.60 26.67 -15.55
N GLN A 302 4.76 26.30 -15.03
CA GLN A 302 4.90 25.26 -14.01
C GLN A 302 4.14 25.63 -12.74
N ARG A 303 4.32 26.89 -12.27
CA ARG A 303 3.66 27.39 -11.07
C ARG A 303 2.14 27.42 -11.23
N ALA A 304 1.64 27.85 -12.39
CA ALA A 304 0.20 27.92 -12.64
C ALA A 304 -0.46 26.52 -12.55
N LEU A 305 0.17 25.49 -13.15
CA LEU A 305 -0.35 24.12 -13.05
C LEU A 305 -0.13 23.51 -11.68
N TYR A 306 0.98 23.82 -11.01
CA TYR A 306 1.26 23.35 -9.66
C TYR A 306 0.21 23.84 -8.66
N ASP A 307 -0.06 25.15 -8.67
CA ASP A 307 -1.06 25.76 -7.79
C ASP A 307 -2.47 25.22 -8.08
N LEU A 308 -2.80 24.90 -9.33
CA LEU A 308 -4.07 24.26 -9.70
C LEU A 308 -4.18 22.82 -9.14
N VAL A 309 -3.12 22.02 -9.25
CA VAL A 309 -3.10 20.65 -8.67
C VAL A 309 -3.20 20.74 -7.14
N LEU A 310 -2.49 21.65 -6.50
CA LEU A 310 -2.57 21.84 -5.04
C LEU A 310 -3.98 22.26 -4.60
N ALA A 311 -4.61 23.20 -5.31
CA ALA A 311 -5.99 23.62 -5.02
C ALA A 311 -6.97 22.44 -5.17
N SER A 312 -6.76 21.56 -6.14
CA SER A 312 -7.59 20.37 -6.32
C SER A 312 -7.39 19.34 -5.20
N GLN A 313 -6.16 19.20 -4.68
CA GLN A 313 -5.87 18.38 -3.51
C GLN A 313 -6.54 18.95 -2.25
N ASP A 314 -6.44 20.25 -2.03
CA ASP A 314 -7.06 20.90 -0.87
C ASP A 314 -8.59 20.73 -0.88
N ALA A 315 -9.22 20.79 -2.06
CA ALA A 315 -10.65 20.50 -2.20
C ALA A 315 -11.00 19.05 -1.87
N ALA A 316 -10.18 18.09 -2.30
CA ALA A 316 -10.36 16.67 -1.97
C ALA A 316 -10.19 16.41 -0.46
N VAL A 317 -9.17 17.00 0.16
CA VAL A 317 -8.93 16.91 1.61
C VAL A 317 -10.11 17.47 2.41
N ALA A 318 -10.68 18.59 1.99
CA ALA A 318 -11.80 19.23 2.69
C ALA A 318 -13.06 18.36 2.79
N VAL A 319 -13.28 17.45 1.83
CA VAL A 319 -14.44 16.54 1.81
C VAL A 319 -14.13 15.16 2.41
N THR A 320 -12.85 14.84 2.66
CA THR A 320 -12.43 13.55 3.22
C THR A 320 -12.68 13.50 4.71
N LYS A 321 -13.77 12.84 5.12
CA LYS A 321 -14.19 12.69 6.53
C LYS A 321 -15.12 11.51 6.73
N ALA A 322 -15.37 11.11 7.97
CA ALA A 322 -16.36 10.08 8.28
C ALA A 322 -17.75 10.42 7.71
N GLY A 323 -18.41 9.43 7.14
CA GLY A 323 -19.70 9.58 6.47
C GLY A 323 -19.67 10.05 5.02
N ALA A 324 -18.56 10.63 4.56
CA ALA A 324 -18.34 10.87 3.13
C ALA A 324 -18.12 9.55 2.38
N ARG A 325 -18.19 9.57 1.05
CA ARG A 325 -17.90 8.39 0.23
C ARG A 325 -16.49 8.44 -0.31
N PHE A 326 -15.91 7.29 -0.54
CA PHE A 326 -14.55 7.18 -1.13
C PHE A 326 -14.43 7.91 -2.49
N VAL A 327 -15.51 8.06 -3.24
CA VAL A 327 -15.51 8.78 -4.52
C VAL A 327 -15.53 10.31 -4.35
N ASP A 328 -16.01 10.84 -3.23
CA ASP A 328 -16.22 12.29 -3.05
C ASP A 328 -14.92 13.12 -3.21
N PRO A 329 -13.74 12.69 -2.70
CA PRO A 329 -12.46 13.35 -2.97
C PRO A 329 -12.13 13.44 -4.46
N HIS A 330 -12.44 12.40 -5.24
CA HIS A 330 -12.22 12.42 -6.68
C HIS A 330 -13.14 13.41 -7.39
N GLU A 331 -14.40 13.45 -7.02
CA GLU A 331 -15.37 14.39 -7.59
C GLU A 331 -15.00 15.84 -7.27
N ALA A 332 -14.56 16.12 -6.04
CA ALA A 332 -14.06 17.43 -5.64
C ALA A 332 -12.81 17.85 -6.42
N THR A 333 -11.85 16.93 -6.61
CA THR A 333 -10.66 17.13 -7.45
C THR A 333 -11.06 17.49 -8.89
N VAL A 334 -11.93 16.69 -9.51
CA VAL A 334 -12.35 16.87 -10.90
C VAL A 334 -13.07 18.21 -11.09
N ALA A 335 -13.87 18.62 -10.11
CA ALA A 335 -14.57 19.91 -10.18
C ALA A 335 -13.60 21.11 -10.25
N VAL A 336 -12.53 21.11 -9.44
CA VAL A 336 -11.49 22.14 -9.45
C VAL A 336 -10.67 22.08 -10.75
N LEU A 337 -10.23 20.90 -11.15
CA LEU A 337 -9.42 20.72 -12.35
C LEU A 337 -10.20 21.09 -13.62
N ALA A 338 -11.49 20.76 -13.73
CA ALA A 338 -12.31 21.09 -14.88
C ALA A 338 -12.40 22.61 -15.11
N GLN A 339 -12.60 23.39 -14.05
CA GLN A 339 -12.60 24.86 -14.15
C GLN A 339 -11.20 25.38 -14.43
N GLY A 340 -10.18 24.93 -13.69
CA GLY A 340 -8.81 25.40 -13.84
C GLY A 340 -8.22 25.14 -15.23
N LEU A 341 -8.53 23.99 -15.86
CA LEU A 341 -8.09 23.69 -17.22
C LEU A 341 -8.66 24.65 -18.27
N LEU A 342 -9.88 25.16 -18.05
CA LEU A 342 -10.45 26.24 -18.87
C LEU A 342 -9.75 27.57 -18.59
N ASP A 343 -9.49 27.89 -17.34
CA ASP A 343 -8.91 29.18 -16.91
C ASP A 343 -7.47 29.35 -17.41
N VAL A 344 -6.68 28.28 -17.38
CA VAL A 344 -5.28 28.29 -17.91
C VAL A 344 -5.22 28.12 -19.43
N GLY A 345 -6.35 27.87 -20.10
CA GLY A 345 -6.44 27.72 -21.57
C GLY A 345 -5.93 26.40 -22.11
N LEU A 346 -5.83 25.35 -21.28
CA LEU A 346 -5.57 23.96 -21.73
C LEU A 346 -6.79 23.34 -22.39
N LEU A 347 -7.99 23.77 -22.02
CA LEU A 347 -9.25 23.44 -22.69
C LEU A 347 -9.88 24.70 -23.28
N ASP A 348 -10.29 24.62 -24.55
CA ASP A 348 -10.97 25.69 -25.26
C ASP A 348 -12.48 25.66 -24.94
N LYS A 349 -12.96 26.63 -24.16
CA LYS A 349 -14.37 26.76 -23.78
C LYS A 349 -15.34 26.72 -24.94
N ASN A 350 -14.93 27.22 -26.12
CA ASN A 350 -15.78 27.23 -27.31
C ASN A 350 -15.97 25.82 -27.92
N LYS A 351 -15.08 24.89 -27.57
CA LYS A 351 -15.13 23.50 -28.03
C LYS A 351 -15.75 22.55 -27.01
N VAL A 352 -15.40 22.72 -25.71
CA VAL A 352 -15.78 21.77 -24.66
C VAL A 352 -16.89 22.28 -23.74
N GLY A 353 -17.30 23.55 -23.84
CA GLY A 353 -18.32 24.15 -22.99
C GLY A 353 -17.77 24.67 -21.66
N ASN A 354 -18.61 24.74 -20.66
CA ASN A 354 -18.26 25.17 -19.30
C ASN A 354 -17.70 23.99 -18.44
N ALA A 355 -17.35 24.24 -17.19
CA ALA A 355 -16.77 23.23 -16.31
C ALA A 355 -17.70 22.00 -16.11
N GLN A 356 -19.01 22.18 -16.08
CA GLN A 356 -19.96 21.07 -15.96
C GLN A 356 -19.98 20.22 -17.25
N ASP A 357 -19.88 20.85 -18.41
CA ASP A 357 -19.76 20.15 -19.69
C ASP A 357 -18.43 19.37 -19.75
N VAL A 358 -17.32 19.97 -19.28
CA VAL A 358 -16.00 19.32 -19.16
C VAL A 358 -16.07 18.07 -18.30
N ILE A 359 -16.78 18.12 -17.17
CA ILE A 359 -17.01 16.97 -16.27
C ILE A 359 -17.88 15.92 -16.96
N ALA A 360 -19.03 16.33 -17.52
CA ALA A 360 -19.99 15.44 -18.14
C ALA A 360 -19.40 14.68 -19.34
N ASN A 361 -18.62 15.37 -20.17
CA ASN A 361 -17.96 14.81 -21.36
C ASN A 361 -16.58 14.21 -21.06
N ARG A 362 -16.09 14.30 -19.80
CA ARG A 362 -14.76 13.87 -19.39
C ARG A 362 -13.62 14.47 -20.21
N SER A 363 -13.78 15.70 -20.72
CA SER A 363 -12.74 16.38 -21.51
C SER A 363 -11.46 16.63 -20.70
N TYR A 364 -11.53 16.67 -19.36
CA TYR A 364 -10.39 16.74 -18.45
C TYR A 364 -9.50 15.49 -18.53
N PHE A 365 -10.02 14.35 -18.98
CA PHE A 365 -9.33 13.06 -18.96
C PHE A 365 -8.05 13.04 -19.82
N GLN A 366 -7.94 13.96 -20.79
CA GLN A 366 -6.71 14.17 -21.56
C GLN A 366 -5.52 14.54 -20.67
N PHE A 367 -5.77 15.24 -19.55
CA PHE A 367 -4.74 15.77 -18.65
C PHE A 367 -4.75 15.10 -17.26
N TYR A 368 -5.88 14.52 -16.86
CA TYR A 368 -6.06 13.82 -15.59
C TYR A 368 -6.82 12.51 -15.81
N MET A 369 -6.07 11.40 -15.93
CA MET A 369 -6.60 10.13 -16.41
C MET A 369 -6.65 9.02 -15.34
N HIS A 370 -6.33 9.32 -14.08
CA HIS A 370 -6.39 8.34 -12.98
C HIS A 370 -7.36 8.77 -11.87
N ARG A 371 -7.56 7.92 -10.89
CA ARG A 371 -8.34 8.22 -9.68
C ARG A 371 -7.53 9.10 -8.73
N THR A 372 -8.21 9.72 -7.75
CA THR A 372 -7.57 10.61 -6.77
C THR A 372 -7.01 9.85 -5.56
N GLY A 373 -7.17 8.53 -5.48
CA GLY A 373 -6.62 7.80 -4.35
C GLY A 373 -6.99 6.32 -4.33
N HIS A 374 -6.38 5.61 -3.41
CA HIS A 374 -6.60 4.20 -3.09
C HIS A 374 -6.45 3.97 -1.58
N TRP A 375 -6.88 2.79 -1.09
CA TRP A 375 -6.57 2.39 0.29
C TRP A 375 -5.07 2.19 0.46
N LEU A 376 -4.57 2.55 1.65
CA LEU A 376 -3.17 2.42 2.03
C LEU A 376 -3.07 1.68 3.37
N GLY A 377 -2.06 0.82 3.52
CA GLY A 377 -1.84 0.07 4.75
C GLY A 377 -0.59 -0.80 4.71
N MET A 378 -0.75 -2.11 4.91
CA MET A 378 0.36 -3.05 4.78
C MET A 378 0.76 -3.29 3.33
N ASP A 379 -0.15 -3.07 2.40
CA ASP A 379 0.12 -3.02 0.98
C ASP A 379 -0.08 -1.57 0.50
N VAL A 380 0.69 -1.13 -0.49
CA VAL A 380 0.56 0.24 -1.01
C VAL A 380 -0.82 0.45 -1.62
N HIS A 381 -1.30 -0.46 -2.44
CA HIS A 381 -2.70 -0.59 -2.83
C HIS A 381 -3.34 -1.62 -1.89
N ASP A 382 -3.81 -1.14 -0.73
CA ASP A 382 -4.26 -2.02 0.36
C ASP A 382 -5.60 -2.66 0.05
N CYS A 383 -5.87 -3.77 0.74
CA CYS A 383 -7.11 -4.51 0.63
C CYS A 383 -8.30 -3.72 1.21
N GLY A 384 -9.49 -4.12 0.82
CA GLY A 384 -10.75 -3.51 1.24
C GLY A 384 -11.65 -3.15 0.06
N SER A 385 -12.95 -3.26 0.25
CA SER A 385 -13.91 -2.95 -0.79
C SER A 385 -14.04 -1.45 -1.03
N TYR A 386 -14.01 -1.04 -2.30
CA TYR A 386 -14.38 0.31 -2.74
C TYR A 386 -15.90 0.50 -2.91
N VAL A 387 -16.67 -0.59 -2.80
CA VAL A 387 -18.13 -0.60 -2.84
C VAL A 387 -18.65 -0.72 -1.42
N GLU A 388 -19.74 0.02 -1.12
CA GLU A 388 -20.41 -0.07 0.18
C GLU A 388 -21.08 -1.45 0.34
N PRO A 389 -20.66 -2.30 1.31
CA PRO A 389 -21.14 -3.67 1.43
C PRO A 389 -22.63 -3.76 1.66
N SER A 390 -23.21 -2.81 2.41
CA SER A 390 -24.66 -2.76 2.70
C SER A 390 -25.51 -2.39 1.47
N GLN A 391 -24.89 -1.91 0.40
CA GLN A 391 -25.55 -1.38 -0.79
C GLN A 391 -25.08 -2.09 -2.10
N VAL A 392 -24.38 -3.21 -2.00
CA VAL A 392 -23.78 -3.92 -3.15
C VAL A 392 -24.80 -4.29 -4.24
N GLY A 393 -26.08 -4.51 -3.84
CA GLY A 393 -27.19 -4.80 -4.77
C GLY A 393 -27.74 -3.57 -5.51
N GLN A 394 -27.37 -2.37 -5.10
CA GLN A 394 -27.79 -1.15 -5.78
C GLN A 394 -26.88 -0.90 -6.97
N ILE A 395 -27.40 -1.05 -8.19
CA ILE A 395 -26.66 -0.87 -9.42
C ILE A 395 -27.34 0.25 -10.22
N SER A 396 -26.55 1.25 -10.63
CA SER A 396 -26.93 2.26 -11.61
C SER A 396 -26.14 2.06 -12.91
N GLU A 397 -26.74 2.46 -14.04
CA GLU A 397 -26.07 2.38 -15.34
C GLU A 397 -25.91 3.77 -15.92
N ARG A 398 -24.75 4.03 -16.51
CA ARG A 398 -24.48 5.24 -17.29
C ARG A 398 -23.65 4.92 -18.52
N LYS A 399 -23.72 5.79 -19.52
CA LYS A 399 -22.81 5.71 -20.67
C LYS A 399 -21.50 6.42 -20.37
N ASP A 400 -20.39 5.77 -20.69
CA ASP A 400 -19.08 6.44 -20.70
C ASP A 400 -19.02 7.38 -21.92
N PRO A 401 -18.84 8.69 -21.74
CA PRO A 401 -18.82 9.63 -22.85
C PRO A 401 -17.59 9.45 -23.77
N LEU A 402 -16.51 8.82 -23.30
CA LEU A 402 -15.29 8.59 -24.09
C LEU A 402 -15.39 7.32 -24.95
N SER A 403 -15.83 6.21 -24.36
CA SER A 403 -15.91 4.91 -25.05
C SER A 403 -17.29 4.57 -25.58
N GLY A 404 -18.34 5.21 -25.07
CA GLY A 404 -19.73 4.87 -25.37
C GLY A 404 -20.23 3.59 -24.69
N GLU A 405 -19.40 2.90 -23.92
CA GLU A 405 -19.75 1.69 -23.21
C GLU A 405 -20.69 1.95 -22.03
N THR A 406 -21.50 0.96 -21.67
CA THR A 406 -22.34 1.04 -20.49
C THR A 406 -21.52 0.64 -19.26
N ILE A 407 -21.33 1.59 -18.35
CA ILE A 407 -20.70 1.36 -17.05
C ILE A 407 -21.79 1.05 -16.04
N LYS A 408 -21.57 0.00 -15.23
CA LYS A 408 -22.39 -0.33 -14.07
C LYS A 408 -21.70 0.18 -12.81
N ASP A 409 -22.26 1.21 -12.21
CA ASP A 409 -21.75 1.79 -10.99
C ASP A 409 -22.49 1.22 -9.78
N ARG A 410 -21.76 1.05 -8.68
CA ARG A 410 -22.29 0.72 -7.34
C ARG A 410 -21.97 1.85 -6.38
N PRO A 411 -22.76 2.02 -5.31
CA PRO A 411 -22.46 3.02 -4.28
C PRO A 411 -21.06 2.82 -3.73
N SER A 412 -20.28 3.89 -3.73
CA SER A 412 -18.92 3.92 -3.21
C SER A 412 -18.90 3.75 -1.69
N ARG A 413 -17.84 3.13 -1.15
CA ARG A 413 -17.63 2.89 0.26
C ARG A 413 -17.80 4.15 1.10
N ILE A 414 -18.53 4.03 2.21
CA ILE A 414 -18.65 5.10 3.21
C ILE A 414 -17.38 5.09 4.08
N LEU A 415 -16.75 6.26 4.17
CA LEU A 415 -15.54 6.46 4.97
C LEU A 415 -15.86 6.37 6.46
N GLN A 416 -14.99 5.69 7.20
CA GLN A 416 -15.08 5.55 8.65
C GLN A 416 -13.77 6.01 9.30
N PRO A 417 -13.81 6.50 10.55
CA PRO A 417 -12.59 6.87 11.28
C PRO A 417 -11.61 5.68 11.35
N GLY A 418 -10.34 5.94 11.11
CA GLY A 418 -9.29 4.93 11.06
C GLY A 418 -9.06 4.29 9.68
N MET A 419 -9.91 4.54 8.67
CA MET A 419 -9.56 4.22 7.28
C MET A 419 -8.43 5.13 6.81
N VAL A 420 -7.52 4.59 6.00
CA VAL A 420 -6.38 5.34 5.44
C VAL A 420 -6.42 5.23 3.93
N LEU A 421 -6.31 6.37 3.26
CA LEU A 421 -6.32 6.48 1.81
C LEU A 421 -5.32 7.53 1.34
N THR A 422 -4.85 7.41 0.09
CA THR A 422 -4.08 8.45 -0.58
C THR A 422 -4.99 9.55 -1.14
N ILE A 423 -4.48 10.78 -1.28
CA ILE A 423 -5.12 11.88 -1.99
C ILE A 423 -4.09 12.47 -2.94
N GLU A 424 -4.18 12.09 -4.23
CA GLU A 424 -3.09 12.19 -5.22
C GLU A 424 -3.52 12.81 -6.56
N PRO A 425 -4.15 13.98 -6.62
CA PRO A 425 -4.44 14.60 -7.91
C PRO A 425 -3.18 14.92 -8.70
N GLY A 426 -3.33 14.99 -10.04
CA GLY A 426 -2.24 15.35 -10.92
C GLY A 426 -2.70 15.93 -12.26
N LEU A 427 -1.78 16.55 -12.98
CA LEU A 427 -1.94 17.02 -14.36
C LEU A 427 -0.72 16.60 -15.18
N TYR A 428 -0.96 16.05 -16.36
CA TYR A 428 0.08 15.51 -17.25
C TYR A 428 -0.12 16.05 -18.65
N VAL A 429 0.64 17.08 -19.00
CA VAL A 429 0.47 17.82 -20.25
C VAL A 429 1.49 17.36 -21.28
N ARG A 430 1.08 16.43 -22.13
CA ARG A 430 1.87 15.96 -23.27
C ARG A 430 1.67 16.88 -24.48
N PRO A 431 2.67 17.01 -25.37
CA PRO A 431 2.50 17.71 -26.64
C PRO A 431 1.31 17.15 -27.45
N ALA A 432 0.34 17.99 -27.77
CA ALA A 432 -0.82 17.64 -28.56
C ALA A 432 -1.37 18.85 -29.31
N ALA A 433 -2.13 18.62 -30.38
CA ALA A 433 -2.76 19.69 -31.14
C ALA A 433 -3.72 20.52 -30.26
N GLY A 434 -3.54 21.83 -30.27
CA GLY A 434 -4.35 22.76 -29.48
C GLY A 434 -3.89 22.95 -28.03
N VAL A 435 -2.87 22.25 -27.58
CA VAL A 435 -2.24 22.45 -26.27
C VAL A 435 -1.14 23.51 -26.42
N PRO A 436 -1.13 24.59 -25.61
CA PRO A 436 -0.08 25.61 -25.68
C PRO A 436 1.32 25.03 -25.36
N GLU A 437 2.31 25.37 -26.18
CA GLU A 437 3.67 24.84 -26.05
C GLU A 437 4.32 25.14 -24.69
N SER A 438 3.94 26.26 -24.04
CA SER A 438 4.43 26.64 -22.72
C SER A 438 4.10 25.65 -21.62
N PHE A 439 3.11 24.79 -21.83
CA PHE A 439 2.71 23.74 -20.89
C PHE A 439 3.20 22.33 -21.30
N HIS A 440 3.81 22.15 -22.47
CA HIS A 440 4.25 20.85 -22.94
C HIS A 440 5.25 20.21 -21.97
N ASN A 441 5.10 18.90 -21.76
CA ASN A 441 5.98 18.08 -20.92
C ASN A 441 5.98 18.47 -19.42
N ILE A 442 4.93 19.14 -18.96
CA ILE A 442 4.71 19.38 -17.54
C ILE A 442 3.85 18.25 -16.95
N GLY A 443 4.46 17.44 -16.09
CA GLY A 443 3.77 16.43 -15.28
C GLY A 443 3.85 16.81 -13.81
N ILE A 444 2.73 16.87 -13.12
CA ILE A 444 2.62 17.24 -11.70
C ILE A 444 1.67 16.28 -11.01
N ARG A 445 2.09 15.68 -9.91
CA ARG A 445 1.26 15.00 -8.92
C ARG A 445 1.65 15.49 -7.54
N ILE A 446 0.67 15.69 -6.68
CA ILE A 446 0.85 16.03 -5.26
C ILE A 446 0.00 15.05 -4.47
N GLU A 447 0.63 14.29 -3.59
CA GLU A 447 0.00 13.19 -2.88
C GLU A 447 0.33 13.21 -1.40
N ASP A 448 -0.68 12.93 -0.60
CA ASP A 448 -0.56 12.73 0.83
C ASP A 448 -1.40 11.54 1.31
N ASP A 449 -0.90 10.87 2.35
CA ASP A 449 -1.62 9.84 3.10
C ASP A 449 -2.56 10.50 4.09
N ALA A 450 -3.84 10.13 4.04
CA ALA A 450 -4.91 10.69 4.87
C ALA A 450 -5.51 9.61 5.78
N ILE A 451 -5.43 9.81 7.11
CA ILE A 451 -6.19 9.02 8.09
C ILE A 451 -7.54 9.70 8.29
N VAL A 452 -8.62 9.01 8.01
CA VAL A 452 -9.97 9.53 8.21
C VAL A 452 -10.25 9.69 9.70
N THR A 453 -10.81 10.86 10.08
CA THR A 453 -11.25 11.18 11.44
C THR A 453 -12.75 11.48 11.46
N GLU A 454 -13.34 11.69 12.63
CA GLU A 454 -14.77 12.01 12.78
C GLU A 454 -15.21 13.25 12.00
N THR A 455 -14.34 14.27 11.92
CA THR A 455 -14.70 15.58 11.35
C THR A 455 -13.89 16.00 10.12
N GLY A 456 -12.89 15.20 9.71
CA GLY A 456 -11.99 15.49 8.60
C GLY A 456 -11.03 14.33 8.35
N CYS A 457 -9.80 14.65 7.97
CA CYS A 457 -8.70 13.70 7.90
C CYS A 457 -7.40 14.30 8.42
N GLU A 458 -6.51 13.44 8.91
CA GLU A 458 -5.15 13.80 9.29
C GLU A 458 -4.20 13.45 8.14
N LEU A 459 -3.51 14.43 7.58
CA LEU A 459 -2.49 14.21 6.56
C LEU A 459 -1.15 13.89 7.24
N ILE A 460 -0.78 12.61 7.27
CA ILE A 460 0.40 12.13 8.01
C ILE A 460 1.72 12.32 7.26
N THR A 461 1.69 12.79 6.01
CA THR A 461 2.83 13.01 5.12
C THR A 461 3.20 14.49 4.95
N ARG A 462 2.47 15.41 5.58
CA ARG A 462 2.70 16.86 5.51
C ARG A 462 4.00 17.35 6.19
N GLY A 463 4.84 16.43 6.64
CA GLY A 463 6.22 16.74 7.04
C GLY A 463 7.10 17.24 5.89
N VAL A 464 6.72 16.97 4.63
CA VAL A 464 7.33 17.55 3.45
C VAL A 464 6.46 18.67 2.88
N PRO A 465 7.04 19.84 2.50
CA PRO A 465 6.26 20.99 2.06
C PRO A 465 5.49 20.70 0.76
N VAL A 466 4.34 21.36 0.62
CA VAL A 466 3.49 21.29 -0.58
C VAL A 466 3.27 22.64 -1.24
N LYS A 467 3.47 23.77 -0.54
CA LYS A 467 3.36 25.09 -1.16
C LYS A 467 4.62 25.39 -1.96
N ALA A 468 4.46 25.88 -3.17
CA ALA A 468 5.58 26.16 -4.05
C ALA A 468 6.62 27.09 -3.41
N ASP A 469 6.20 28.14 -2.70
CA ASP A 469 7.11 29.08 -2.04
C ASP A 469 7.92 28.40 -0.91
N GLU A 470 7.30 27.44 -0.18
CA GLU A 470 7.97 26.65 0.86
C GLU A 470 8.99 25.68 0.26
N ILE A 471 8.66 25.07 -0.89
CA ILE A 471 9.57 24.19 -1.65
C ILE A 471 10.77 25.00 -2.16
N GLU A 472 10.54 26.15 -2.78
CA GLU A 472 11.61 27.04 -3.25
C GLU A 472 12.52 27.53 -2.10
N ALA A 473 11.94 27.84 -0.94
CA ALA A 473 12.69 28.23 0.25
C ALA A 473 13.54 27.06 0.79
N LEU A 474 12.97 25.85 0.86
CA LEU A 474 13.66 24.63 1.30
C LEU A 474 14.86 24.31 0.39
N MET A 475 14.72 24.49 -0.92
CA MET A 475 15.75 24.15 -1.90
C MET A 475 16.86 25.18 -2.03
N LYS A 476 16.67 26.40 -1.49
CA LYS A 476 17.71 27.44 -1.39
C LYS A 476 18.70 27.19 -0.26
N ALA A 477 18.28 26.49 0.79
CA ALA A 477 19.10 26.14 1.94
C ALA A 477 20.13 25.05 1.55
#